data_ce85e80f6e11b1190b1bbef37ece8bb5
#
_entry.id   ce85e80f6e11b1190b1bbef37ece8bb5
#
_cell.length_a   1.000
_cell.length_b   1.000
_cell.length_c   1.000
_cell.angle_alpha   90.00
_cell.angle_beta   90.00
_cell.angle_gamma   90.00
#
_symmetry.space_group_name_H-M   'P 1'
#
loop_
_entity.id
_entity.type
_entity.pdbx_description
1 polymer ?
#
loop_
_entity_poly.entity_id
_entity_poly.type
_entity_poly.pdbx_seq_one_letter_code
_entity_poly.pdbx_strand_id
1 'polypeptide(L)'
;MRLTTKGRFAVTAMIDLALRSGKGPVTLSGISQRQAISLSYLEQLFGKLRRHEIVESIRGPGGGYSLARKADKVTVADIIIAVDEPLDATQCGGKDSCHGANAATGARCMTHELWATLNEKMVDYLDRSRCKTWSSSSSKRMPKKPSWCYTAATPPLDKIDTYWSDLMNAPLNKNLEHTFVTAPHFPIYMDYSSTTPIDPRVADKMIPFLREQFGNPASRSHMYGWTAEAAVEEARVEVAKLVGADPREIIWTSGATESNNLAIKGAAQFYKTKGKHLITVKTEHKSVLDAVRELERVGFDATYLEPQDNGLITVEQLAAAIRADTILVSVMLVNNEIGVIQPIEELAALCRSKGIVFHCDAAQATGKVLIDLASSKVDLMTFTAHKTYGPKGIGALYVRRKPRVRLESQMHGGGHERGLRSGTLPTHQIVGMGEAFRLAREEMDAEIVRVKALRDRLARGLQEIEEVYINGDMDHRVPHNLNVSFNYVEGESLIMAIKGLAVSSGSACTSASLEPSYVLRALGRSDELAHSSIRFTIGRFSTEADIDFAIDLLKSKVHKLRELSPLWDMFKDGIDIASIQWAAH
;
A
#
# COMPACT_ATOMS: atom_id res chain seq x y z
N MET A 1 22.70 -12.18 2.97
CA MET A 1 22.45 -11.98 1.52
C MET A 1 21.05 -12.45 1.16
N ARG A 2 20.20 -11.60 0.61
CA ARG A 2 18.87 -11.94 0.11
C ARG A 2 18.92 -11.78 -1.40
N LEU A 3 18.96 -12.88 -2.16
CA LEU A 3 18.83 -12.82 -3.63
C LEU A 3 17.53 -12.13 -3.98
N THR A 4 17.62 -11.05 -4.77
CA THR A 4 16.43 -10.30 -5.19
C THR A 4 15.57 -11.14 -6.14
N THR A 5 14.37 -10.67 -6.41
CA THR A 5 13.47 -11.26 -7.41
C THR A 5 14.14 -11.40 -8.77
N LYS A 6 15.08 -10.50 -9.10
CA LYS A 6 15.81 -10.44 -10.36
C LYS A 6 16.71 -11.67 -10.58
N GLY A 7 17.61 -11.98 -9.65
CA GLY A 7 18.46 -13.17 -9.73
C GLY A 7 17.66 -14.47 -9.69
N ARG A 8 16.65 -14.55 -8.82
CA ARG A 8 15.79 -15.73 -8.71
C ARG A 8 15.03 -16.02 -10.00
N PHE A 9 14.43 -15.04 -10.63
CA PHE A 9 13.69 -15.20 -11.89
C PHE A 9 14.63 -15.50 -13.06
N ALA A 10 15.84 -14.91 -13.10
CA ALA A 10 16.83 -15.24 -14.11
C ALA A 10 17.23 -16.71 -14.02
N VAL A 11 17.54 -17.23 -12.84
CA VAL A 11 17.88 -18.65 -12.64
C VAL A 11 16.71 -19.56 -13.03
N THR A 12 15.48 -19.24 -12.60
CA THR A 12 14.27 -20.02 -12.95
C THR A 12 14.07 -20.09 -14.47
N ALA A 13 14.16 -18.96 -15.16
CA ALA A 13 13.98 -18.89 -16.60
C ALA A 13 15.09 -19.63 -17.36
N MET A 14 16.33 -19.60 -16.88
CA MET A 14 17.47 -20.32 -17.47
C MET A 14 17.37 -21.82 -17.27
N ILE A 15 16.85 -22.29 -16.15
CA ILE A 15 16.56 -23.72 -15.94
C ILE A 15 15.46 -24.19 -16.89
N ASP A 16 14.39 -23.40 -17.08
CA ASP A 16 13.32 -23.71 -18.05
C ASP A 16 13.84 -23.78 -19.48
N LEU A 17 14.73 -22.86 -19.87
CA LEU A 17 15.41 -22.86 -21.15
C LEU A 17 16.28 -24.11 -21.33
N ALA A 18 17.10 -24.46 -20.33
CA ALA A 18 17.99 -25.60 -20.36
C ALA A 18 17.25 -26.94 -20.47
N LEU A 19 16.10 -27.08 -19.81
CA LEU A 19 15.23 -28.28 -19.89
C LEU A 19 14.69 -28.51 -21.32
N ARG A 20 14.66 -27.48 -22.17
CA ARG A 20 14.10 -27.51 -23.51
C ARG A 20 15.13 -27.34 -24.63
N SER A 21 16.39 -27.15 -24.30
CA SER A 21 17.48 -26.89 -25.26
C SER A 21 17.64 -27.98 -26.35
N GLY A 22 17.11 -29.20 -26.11
CA GLY A 22 17.11 -30.29 -27.10
C GLY A 22 15.94 -30.27 -28.10
N LYS A 23 14.97 -29.33 -27.97
CA LYS A 23 13.74 -29.28 -28.79
C LYS A 23 13.66 -28.03 -29.70
N GLY A 24 14.73 -27.29 -29.86
CA GLY A 24 14.80 -26.04 -30.62
C GLY A 24 14.70 -24.78 -29.73
N PRO A 25 14.67 -23.57 -30.34
CA PRO A 25 14.61 -22.31 -29.65
C PRO A 25 13.33 -22.17 -28.80
N VAL A 26 13.45 -21.52 -27.65
CA VAL A 26 12.33 -21.31 -26.72
C VAL A 26 11.92 -19.85 -26.71
N THR A 27 10.62 -19.58 -26.89
CA THR A 27 10.10 -18.21 -26.85
C THR A 27 9.97 -17.68 -25.42
N LEU A 28 10.22 -16.39 -25.20
CA LEU A 28 10.02 -15.75 -23.87
C LEU A 28 8.55 -15.80 -23.43
N SER A 29 7.61 -15.73 -24.38
CA SER A 29 6.18 -15.93 -24.10
C SER A 29 5.89 -17.31 -23.52
N GLY A 30 6.53 -18.35 -24.06
CA GLY A 30 6.41 -19.70 -23.53
C GLY A 30 7.02 -19.86 -22.12
N ILE A 31 8.15 -19.21 -21.83
CA ILE A 31 8.74 -19.18 -20.48
C ILE A 31 7.82 -18.40 -19.53
N SER A 32 7.31 -17.24 -19.96
CA SER A 32 6.38 -16.40 -19.20
C SER A 32 5.16 -17.18 -18.73
N GLN A 33 4.50 -17.90 -19.62
CA GLN A 33 3.32 -18.71 -19.29
C GLN A 33 3.62 -19.83 -18.28
N ARG A 34 4.76 -20.52 -18.45
CA ARG A 34 5.10 -21.67 -17.60
C ARG A 34 5.61 -21.29 -16.22
N GLN A 35 6.33 -20.18 -16.11
CA GLN A 35 7.00 -19.76 -14.87
C GLN A 35 6.29 -18.60 -14.17
N ALA A 36 5.17 -18.09 -14.73
CA ALA A 36 4.40 -16.95 -14.23
C ALA A 36 5.28 -15.69 -14.03
N ILE A 37 6.22 -15.45 -14.95
CA ILE A 37 7.09 -14.26 -14.97
C ILE A 37 6.62 -13.36 -16.10
N SER A 38 6.47 -12.05 -15.89
CA SER A 38 5.98 -11.13 -16.94
C SER A 38 6.91 -11.12 -18.15
N LEU A 39 6.34 -11.05 -19.35
CA LEU A 39 7.10 -11.08 -20.62
C LEU A 39 8.10 -9.92 -20.70
N SER A 40 7.68 -8.71 -20.36
CA SER A 40 8.53 -7.52 -20.37
C SER A 40 9.72 -7.64 -19.42
N TYR A 41 9.54 -8.31 -18.30
CA TYR A 41 10.62 -8.56 -17.35
C TYR A 41 11.61 -9.61 -17.88
N LEU A 42 11.11 -10.67 -18.52
CA LEU A 42 11.96 -11.66 -19.20
C LEU A 42 12.77 -11.02 -20.34
N GLU A 43 12.20 -10.10 -21.10
CA GLU A 43 12.92 -9.38 -22.16
C GLU A 43 14.12 -8.60 -21.60
N GLN A 44 13.94 -7.93 -20.46
CA GLN A 44 15.03 -7.22 -19.79
C GLN A 44 16.13 -8.18 -19.28
N LEU A 45 15.73 -9.30 -18.65
CA LEU A 45 16.67 -10.30 -18.14
C LEU A 45 17.44 -10.97 -19.30
N PHE A 46 16.75 -11.41 -20.36
CA PHE A 46 17.37 -12.07 -21.50
C PHE A 46 18.22 -11.10 -22.35
N GLY A 47 17.89 -9.82 -22.35
CA GLY A 47 18.74 -8.78 -22.92
C GLY A 47 20.10 -8.68 -22.22
N LYS A 48 20.16 -8.86 -20.89
CA LYS A 48 21.40 -8.90 -20.12
C LYS A 48 22.15 -10.22 -20.30
N LEU A 49 21.46 -11.35 -20.15
CA LEU A 49 22.02 -12.69 -20.37
C LEU A 49 22.66 -12.84 -21.75
N ARG A 50 22.07 -12.23 -22.80
CA ARG A 50 22.64 -12.21 -24.15
C ARG A 50 23.92 -11.38 -24.23
N ARG A 51 24.00 -10.23 -23.57
CA ARG A 51 25.20 -9.40 -23.52
C ARG A 51 26.38 -10.12 -22.87
N HIS A 52 26.10 -11.02 -21.93
CA HIS A 52 27.09 -11.88 -21.26
C HIS A 52 27.30 -13.23 -21.94
N GLU A 53 26.79 -13.40 -23.20
CA GLU A 53 26.97 -14.61 -23.99
C GLU A 53 26.53 -15.91 -23.28
N ILE A 54 25.48 -15.81 -22.46
CA ILE A 54 24.87 -16.95 -21.79
C ILE A 54 23.72 -17.52 -22.64
N VAL A 55 23.01 -16.64 -23.35
CA VAL A 55 21.95 -16.99 -24.30
C VAL A 55 22.16 -16.31 -25.64
N GLU A 56 21.67 -16.92 -26.71
CA GLU A 56 21.60 -16.35 -28.06
C GLU A 56 20.15 -16.27 -28.52
N SER A 57 19.84 -15.30 -29.42
CA SER A 57 18.52 -15.10 -29.98
C SER A 57 18.49 -15.57 -31.45
N ILE A 58 17.48 -16.37 -31.80
CA ILE A 58 17.26 -16.87 -33.17
C ILE A 58 16.03 -16.16 -33.73
N ARG A 59 16.17 -15.46 -34.85
CA ARG A 59 15.10 -14.71 -35.52
C ARG A 59 14.38 -15.58 -36.56
N GLY A 60 13.10 -15.29 -36.80
CA GLY A 60 12.28 -15.92 -37.88
C GLY A 60 11.11 -16.73 -37.33
N PRO A 61 10.30 -17.34 -38.22
CA PRO A 61 9.22 -18.25 -37.85
C PRO A 61 9.79 -19.42 -37.03
N GLY A 62 9.30 -19.62 -35.77
CA GLY A 62 9.87 -20.59 -34.83
C GLY A 62 11.11 -20.11 -34.07
N GLY A 63 11.44 -18.82 -34.15
CA GLY A 63 12.55 -18.19 -33.41
C GLY A 63 12.30 -18.12 -31.89
N GLY A 64 13.34 -17.74 -31.16
CA GLY A 64 13.31 -17.67 -29.72
C GLY A 64 14.73 -17.52 -29.16
N TYR A 65 14.94 -18.05 -27.98
CA TYR A 65 16.25 -18.07 -27.32
C TYR A 65 16.77 -19.48 -27.16
N SER A 66 18.09 -19.66 -27.27
CA SER A 66 18.80 -20.88 -26.95
C SER A 66 20.00 -20.56 -26.03
N LEU A 67 20.58 -21.60 -25.40
CA LEU A 67 21.80 -21.44 -24.66
C LEU A 67 22.96 -21.17 -25.63
N ALA A 68 23.77 -20.14 -25.38
CA ALA A 68 24.99 -19.87 -26.13
C ALA A 68 26.13 -20.85 -25.81
N ARG A 69 26.03 -21.52 -24.65
CA ARG A 69 27.00 -22.53 -24.16
C ARG A 69 26.24 -23.80 -23.76
N LYS A 70 26.94 -24.95 -23.70
CA LYS A 70 26.33 -26.20 -23.19
C LYS A 70 25.84 -26.00 -21.76
N ALA A 71 24.70 -26.58 -21.39
CA ALA A 71 24.07 -26.41 -20.07
C ALA A 71 24.95 -26.85 -18.89
N ASP A 72 25.96 -27.70 -19.14
CA ASP A 72 26.97 -28.09 -18.17
C ASP A 72 28.14 -27.10 -18.02
N LYS A 73 28.15 -26.03 -18.83
CA LYS A 73 29.12 -24.93 -18.80
C LYS A 73 28.53 -23.61 -18.32
N VAL A 74 27.24 -23.59 -17.99
CA VAL A 74 26.54 -22.42 -17.46
C VAL A 74 26.27 -22.64 -15.97
N THR A 75 26.87 -21.82 -15.12
CA THR A 75 26.72 -21.90 -13.66
C THR A 75 25.61 -21.00 -13.17
N VAL A 76 25.12 -21.21 -11.96
CA VAL A 76 24.14 -20.33 -11.31
C VAL A 76 24.79 -18.99 -10.98
N ALA A 77 26.09 -18.97 -10.67
CA ALA A 77 26.86 -17.74 -10.47
C ALA A 77 26.90 -16.88 -11.74
N ASP A 78 27.20 -17.47 -12.92
CA ASP A 78 27.19 -16.78 -14.22
C ASP A 78 25.87 -16.05 -14.46
N ILE A 79 24.73 -16.73 -14.20
CA ILE A 79 23.39 -16.19 -14.44
C ILE A 79 23.12 -15.00 -13.52
N ILE A 80 23.47 -15.11 -12.24
CA ILE A 80 23.22 -14.06 -11.24
C ILE A 80 24.06 -12.81 -11.56
N ILE A 81 25.36 -13.00 -11.86
CA ILE A 81 26.27 -11.90 -12.23
C ILE A 81 25.80 -11.23 -13.51
N ALA A 82 25.39 -11.99 -14.51
CA ALA A 82 24.95 -11.45 -15.81
C ALA A 82 23.73 -10.55 -15.72
N VAL A 83 22.93 -10.66 -14.67
CA VAL A 83 21.77 -9.77 -14.45
C VAL A 83 22.08 -8.61 -13.49
N ASP A 84 23.37 -8.28 -13.26
CA ASP A 84 23.88 -7.22 -12.37
C ASP A 84 23.34 -7.37 -10.94
N GLU A 85 23.38 -8.56 -10.41
CA GLU A 85 23.06 -8.82 -9.00
C GLU A 85 24.35 -9.15 -8.25
N PRO A 86 24.77 -8.35 -7.25
CA PRO A 86 26.02 -8.60 -6.54
C PRO A 86 25.92 -9.86 -5.67
N LEU A 87 26.88 -10.75 -5.83
CA LEU A 87 27.09 -11.90 -4.95
C LEU A 87 28.00 -11.47 -3.79
N ASP A 88 27.57 -10.49 -3.00
CA ASP A 88 28.34 -10.00 -1.87
C ASP A 88 27.47 -9.91 -0.60
N ALA A 89 27.95 -10.53 0.49
CA ALA A 89 27.31 -10.48 1.80
C ALA A 89 28.02 -9.49 2.74
N THR A 90 29.12 -8.85 2.29
CA THR A 90 29.84 -7.86 3.08
C THR A 90 29.27 -6.48 2.87
N GLN A 91 29.22 -5.64 3.91
CA GLN A 91 28.83 -4.22 3.77
C GLN A 91 29.90 -3.36 3.06
N CYS A 92 31.15 -3.83 3.02
CA CYS A 92 32.29 -3.13 2.43
C CYS A 92 32.54 -3.49 0.96
N GLY A 93 31.73 -4.37 0.35
CA GLY A 93 31.93 -4.83 -1.03
C GLY A 93 33.22 -5.61 -1.22
N GLY A 94 33.71 -6.33 -0.20
CA GLY A 94 34.96 -7.11 -0.22
C GLY A 94 36.24 -6.26 -0.22
N LYS A 95 36.15 -4.95 0.00
CA LYS A 95 37.29 -4.06 0.07
C LYS A 95 38.00 -4.19 1.42
N ASP A 96 39.36 -4.00 1.43
CA ASP A 96 40.17 -4.10 2.64
C ASP A 96 39.92 -3.01 3.69
N SER A 97 39.15 -1.95 3.37
CA SER A 97 38.74 -0.90 4.28
C SER A 97 37.24 -0.98 4.58
N CYS A 98 36.89 -1.28 5.82
CA CYS A 98 35.49 -1.30 6.26
C CYS A 98 35.01 0.11 6.64
N HIS A 99 33.76 0.48 6.29
CA HIS A 99 33.11 1.70 6.73
C HIS A 99 32.69 1.57 8.21
N GLY A 100 33.09 2.51 9.07
CA GLY A 100 32.78 2.52 10.50
C GLY A 100 33.81 3.30 11.32
N ALA A 101 33.76 3.18 12.66
CA ALA A 101 34.67 3.89 13.58
C ALA A 101 36.19 3.69 13.30
N ASN A 102 36.54 2.65 12.56
CA ASN A 102 37.90 2.31 12.17
C ASN A 102 38.26 2.78 10.74
N ALA A 103 37.42 3.52 10.06
CA ALA A 103 37.70 4.04 8.70
C ALA A 103 38.92 4.94 8.63
N ALA A 104 39.26 5.63 9.74
CA ALA A 104 40.44 6.50 9.85
C ALA A 104 41.76 5.71 9.97
N THR A 105 41.73 4.43 10.38
CA THR A 105 42.91 3.59 10.59
C THR A 105 43.12 2.56 9.49
N GLY A 106 42.22 2.44 8.52
CA GLY A 106 42.28 1.44 7.46
C GLY A 106 42.13 -0.03 7.95
N ALA A 107 41.66 -0.23 9.17
CA ALA A 107 41.56 -1.56 9.77
C ALA A 107 40.30 -2.31 9.31
N ARG A 108 40.39 -3.64 9.19
CA ARG A 108 39.27 -4.53 8.91
C ARG A 108 38.34 -4.60 10.13
N CYS A 109 36.99 -4.69 9.90
CA CYS A 109 36.05 -4.89 10.99
C CYS A 109 36.18 -6.30 11.59
N MET A 110 35.78 -6.48 12.84
CA MET A 110 35.93 -7.72 13.61
C MET A 110 35.26 -8.93 12.95
N THR A 111 34.24 -8.72 12.11
CA THR A 111 33.49 -9.77 11.40
C THR A 111 33.88 -9.91 9.92
N HIS A 112 34.88 -9.15 9.45
CA HIS A 112 35.27 -9.13 8.04
C HIS A 112 35.62 -10.50 7.50
N GLU A 113 36.46 -11.26 8.20
CA GLU A 113 36.88 -12.60 7.78
C GLU A 113 35.74 -13.63 7.76
N LEU A 114 34.79 -13.51 8.70
CA LEU A 114 33.60 -14.36 8.73
C LEU A 114 32.74 -14.13 7.46
N TRP A 115 32.44 -12.88 7.15
CA TRP A 115 31.63 -12.55 5.98
C TRP A 115 32.35 -12.79 4.67
N ALA A 116 33.67 -12.56 4.60
CA ALA A 116 34.49 -12.88 3.43
C ALA A 116 34.51 -14.39 3.17
N THR A 117 34.72 -15.21 4.20
CA THR A 117 34.70 -16.67 4.10
C THR A 117 33.31 -17.19 3.71
N LEU A 118 32.24 -16.63 4.26
CA LEU A 118 30.88 -16.98 3.86
C LEU A 118 30.63 -16.65 2.39
N ASN A 119 31.06 -15.49 1.94
CA ASN A 119 30.95 -15.05 0.55
C ASN A 119 31.67 -16.02 -0.41
N GLU A 120 32.90 -16.37 -0.09
CA GLU A 120 33.69 -17.33 -0.87
C GLU A 120 32.98 -18.68 -0.99
N LYS A 121 32.48 -19.23 0.11
CA LYS A 121 31.71 -20.50 0.11
C LYS A 121 30.39 -20.41 -0.67
N MET A 122 29.70 -19.28 -0.62
CA MET A 122 28.48 -19.07 -1.40
C MET A 122 28.78 -19.00 -2.90
N VAL A 123 29.80 -18.22 -3.31
CA VAL A 123 30.22 -18.12 -4.69
C VAL A 123 30.67 -19.49 -5.22
N ASP A 124 31.51 -20.22 -4.46
CA ASP A 124 31.97 -21.57 -4.82
C ASP A 124 30.80 -22.55 -4.99
N TYR A 125 29.81 -22.52 -4.10
CA TYR A 125 28.61 -23.34 -4.23
C TYR A 125 27.79 -23.00 -5.49
N LEU A 126 27.57 -21.71 -5.77
CA LEU A 126 26.82 -21.27 -6.94
C LEU A 126 27.57 -21.51 -8.25
N ASP A 127 28.91 -21.46 -8.23
CA ASP A 127 29.76 -21.77 -9.38
C ASP A 127 29.81 -23.28 -9.69
N ARG A 128 29.73 -24.12 -8.67
CA ARG A 128 29.58 -25.58 -8.85
C ARG A 128 28.17 -25.99 -9.27
N SER A 129 27.17 -25.12 -9.03
CA SER A 129 25.76 -25.37 -9.36
C SER A 129 25.49 -25.07 -10.84
N ARG A 130 25.32 -26.08 -11.68
CA ARG A 130 25.17 -25.96 -13.15
C ARG A 130 23.73 -26.19 -13.59
N CYS A 131 23.30 -25.53 -14.67
CA CYS A 131 21.98 -25.68 -15.24
C CYS A 131 21.61 -27.16 -15.52
N LYS A 132 22.55 -27.95 -15.99
CA LYS A 132 22.36 -29.41 -16.27
C LYS A 132 22.04 -30.20 -15.03
N THR A 133 22.67 -29.91 -13.90
CA THR A 133 22.48 -30.65 -12.65
C THR A 133 21.06 -30.48 -12.12
N TRP A 134 20.50 -29.28 -12.21
CA TRP A 134 19.15 -28.98 -11.78
C TRP A 134 18.08 -29.43 -12.77
N SER A 135 18.36 -29.42 -14.07
CA SER A 135 17.48 -29.97 -15.10
C SER A 135 17.34 -31.48 -15.01
N SER A 136 18.41 -32.22 -14.66
CA SER A 136 18.36 -33.65 -14.50
C SER A 136 17.73 -34.12 -13.17
N SER A 137 17.82 -33.29 -12.12
CA SER A 137 17.22 -33.62 -10.81
C SER A 137 15.71 -33.37 -10.80
N SER A 138 15.20 -32.43 -11.58
CA SER A 138 13.75 -32.13 -11.69
C SER A 138 12.99 -33.24 -12.45
N SER A 139 13.67 -34.02 -13.30
CA SER A 139 13.08 -35.20 -13.97
C SER A 139 12.99 -36.45 -13.12
N LYS A 140 13.77 -36.55 -12.02
CA LYS A 140 13.86 -37.73 -11.14
C LYS A 140 13.23 -37.54 -9.75
N ARG A 141 12.86 -36.36 -9.37
CA ARG A 141 12.19 -36.03 -8.11
C ARG A 141 10.99 -35.15 -8.39
N MET A 142 9.85 -35.72 -8.76
CA MET A 142 8.59 -35.16 -8.29
C MET A 142 8.46 -35.57 -6.82
N PRO A 143 8.65 -34.71 -5.84
CA PRO A 143 8.21 -35.00 -4.49
C PRO A 143 6.69 -35.14 -4.56
N LYS A 144 6.14 -36.14 -3.86
CA LYS A 144 4.71 -36.20 -3.57
C LYS A 144 4.31 -34.80 -3.09
N LYS A 145 3.32 -34.20 -3.77
CA LYS A 145 2.82 -32.84 -3.53
C LYS A 145 2.74 -32.59 -2.02
N PRO A 146 3.32 -31.50 -1.50
CA PRO A 146 2.98 -31.06 -0.15
C PRO A 146 1.49 -30.74 -0.14
N SER A 147 0.79 -31.10 0.92
CA SER A 147 -0.67 -31.03 1.07
C SER A 147 -1.28 -29.61 1.00
N TRP A 148 -0.50 -28.59 0.65
CA TRP A 148 -0.90 -27.19 0.53
C TRP A 148 -0.83 -26.61 -0.90
N CYS A 149 -0.48 -27.42 -1.92
CA CYS A 149 -0.63 -27.01 -3.32
C CYS A 149 -2.02 -27.39 -3.83
N TYR A 150 -2.95 -26.45 -3.82
CA TYR A 150 -4.20 -26.55 -4.57
C TYR A 150 -3.87 -26.57 -6.07
N THR A 151 -3.97 -27.75 -6.66
CA THR A 151 -4.09 -27.86 -8.12
C THR A 151 -5.57 -27.82 -8.45
N ALA A 152 -6.03 -26.72 -9.04
CA ALA A 152 -7.17 -26.81 -9.92
C ALA A 152 -6.77 -27.80 -11.03
N ALA A 153 -7.42 -28.96 -11.08
CA ALA A 153 -7.28 -29.89 -12.21
C ALA A 153 -7.84 -29.18 -13.44
N THR A 154 -7.00 -28.84 -14.41
CA THR A 154 -7.45 -28.45 -15.73
C THR A 154 -8.10 -29.67 -16.37
N PRO A 155 -9.38 -29.62 -16.77
CA PRO A 155 -10.01 -30.70 -17.51
C PRO A 155 -9.31 -30.88 -18.87
N PRO A 156 -9.39 -32.09 -19.49
CA PRO A 156 -8.85 -32.34 -20.83
C PRO A 156 -9.47 -31.38 -21.85
N LEU A 157 -8.66 -30.95 -22.83
CA LEU A 157 -9.00 -29.94 -23.83
C LEU A 157 -10.27 -30.24 -24.68
N ASP A 158 -10.64 -31.50 -24.79
CA ASP A 158 -11.82 -31.99 -25.51
C ASP A 158 -13.16 -31.77 -24.78
N LYS A 159 -13.15 -31.32 -23.53
CA LYS A 159 -14.35 -30.99 -22.74
C LYS A 159 -14.52 -29.50 -22.45
N ILE A 160 -13.64 -28.65 -22.96
CA ILE A 160 -13.70 -27.21 -22.69
C ILE A 160 -14.89 -26.57 -23.43
N ASP A 161 -15.20 -26.99 -24.65
CA ASP A 161 -16.29 -26.42 -25.45
C ASP A 161 -17.68 -26.76 -24.87
N THR A 162 -17.86 -27.94 -24.27
CA THR A 162 -19.10 -28.29 -23.57
C THR A 162 -19.25 -27.56 -22.24
N TYR A 163 -18.15 -27.35 -21.52
CA TYR A 163 -18.17 -26.62 -20.25
C TYR A 163 -18.56 -25.13 -20.43
N TRP A 164 -18.04 -24.49 -21.49
CA TRP A 164 -18.39 -23.12 -21.82
C TRP A 164 -19.83 -22.98 -22.36
N SER A 165 -20.34 -23.94 -23.12
CA SER A 165 -21.72 -23.92 -23.58
C SER A 165 -22.72 -24.11 -22.44
N ASP A 166 -22.41 -24.94 -21.46
CA ASP A 166 -23.25 -25.15 -20.27
C ASP A 166 -23.22 -23.95 -19.32
N LEU A 167 -22.07 -23.26 -19.22
CA LEU A 167 -21.93 -22.04 -18.40
C LEU A 167 -22.67 -20.84 -19.02
N MET A 168 -22.69 -20.74 -20.36
CA MET A 168 -23.35 -19.64 -21.08
C MET A 168 -24.88 -19.85 -21.21
N ASN A 169 -25.35 -21.09 -21.09
CA ASN A 169 -26.78 -21.44 -21.18
C ASN A 169 -27.43 -21.72 -19.82
N ALA A 170 -26.68 -21.65 -18.73
CA ALA A 170 -27.27 -21.74 -17.39
C ALA A 170 -28.20 -20.54 -17.17
N PRO A 171 -29.48 -20.75 -16.78
CA PRO A 171 -30.35 -19.64 -16.46
C PRO A 171 -29.75 -18.83 -15.32
N LEU A 172 -29.56 -17.53 -15.54
CA LEU A 172 -29.15 -16.58 -14.49
C LEU A 172 -30.15 -16.72 -13.33
N ASN A 173 -29.72 -17.42 -12.29
CA ASN A 173 -30.50 -17.58 -11.08
C ASN A 173 -30.56 -16.21 -10.37
N LYS A 174 -31.68 -15.51 -10.52
CA LYS A 174 -31.93 -14.18 -9.94
C LYS A 174 -32.01 -14.18 -8.41
N ASN A 175 -31.84 -15.33 -7.77
CA ASN A 175 -31.88 -15.51 -6.31
C ASN A 175 -30.52 -15.97 -5.78
N LEU A 176 -29.42 -15.26 -6.13
CA LEU A 176 -28.22 -15.28 -5.31
C LEU A 176 -28.52 -14.39 -4.09
N GLU A 177 -29.25 -14.92 -3.12
CA GLU A 177 -29.08 -14.49 -1.75
C GLU A 177 -27.59 -14.60 -1.44
N HIS A 178 -26.97 -13.50 -1.05
CA HIS A 178 -25.58 -13.45 -0.61
C HIS A 178 -25.43 -14.28 0.67
N THR A 179 -25.36 -15.59 0.55
CA THR A 179 -24.89 -16.46 1.62
C THR A 179 -23.40 -16.18 1.79
N PHE A 180 -23.10 -15.31 2.75
CA PHE A 180 -21.74 -15.12 3.23
C PHE A 180 -21.16 -16.47 3.60
N VAL A 181 -20.02 -16.81 3.00
CA VAL A 181 -19.27 -18.03 3.28
C VAL A 181 -18.96 -18.05 4.78
N THR A 182 -19.50 -19.01 5.51
CA THR A 182 -19.39 -19.13 6.97
C THR A 182 -18.02 -19.64 7.45
N ALA A 183 -17.10 -19.98 6.54
CA ALA A 183 -15.74 -20.38 6.86
C ALA A 183 -14.74 -19.25 6.58
N PRO A 184 -13.80 -18.95 7.50
CA PRO A 184 -12.81 -17.88 7.30
C PRO A 184 -11.95 -18.15 6.06
N HIS A 185 -11.86 -17.15 5.18
CA HIS A 185 -11.03 -17.20 3.98
C HIS A 185 -9.62 -16.75 4.34
N PHE A 186 -8.64 -17.66 4.32
CA PHE A 186 -7.26 -17.36 4.70
C PHE A 186 -6.43 -16.76 3.55
N PRO A 187 -5.53 -15.77 3.85
CA PRO A 187 -5.42 -15.06 5.12
C PRO A 187 -6.63 -14.15 5.37
N ILE A 188 -7.06 -14.05 6.64
CA ILE A 188 -8.14 -13.12 7.03
C ILE A 188 -7.67 -11.69 6.78
N TYR A 189 -8.43 -10.93 6.00
CA TYR A 189 -8.05 -9.58 5.61
C TYR A 189 -8.42 -8.55 6.69
N MET A 190 -7.40 -7.94 7.31
CA MET A 190 -7.54 -6.93 8.35
C MET A 190 -6.70 -5.68 8.03
N ASP A 191 -6.65 -5.29 6.75
CA ASP A 191 -5.87 -4.12 6.26
C ASP A 191 -6.71 -3.16 5.40
N TYR A 192 -7.98 -2.95 5.79
CA TYR A 192 -8.93 -2.10 5.08
C TYR A 192 -8.53 -0.62 5.00
N SER A 193 -7.60 -0.14 5.83
CA SER A 193 -7.04 1.22 5.70
C SER A 193 -6.01 1.36 4.59
N SER A 194 -5.39 0.27 4.14
CA SER A 194 -4.53 0.30 2.94
C SER A 194 -5.36 0.36 1.67
N THR A 195 -6.32 -0.54 1.55
CA THR A 195 -7.29 -0.60 0.44
C THR A 195 -8.45 -1.51 0.83
N THR A 196 -9.59 -1.37 0.16
CA THR A 196 -10.72 -2.27 0.29
C THR A 196 -10.89 -3.12 -0.97
N PRO A 197 -11.52 -4.30 -0.90
CA PRO A 197 -12.09 -4.92 -2.10
C PRO A 197 -13.14 -3.98 -2.71
N ILE A 198 -13.35 -4.08 -4.01
CA ILE A 198 -14.47 -3.38 -4.66
C ILE A 198 -15.76 -4.12 -4.25
N ASP A 199 -16.78 -3.37 -3.80
CA ASP A 199 -18.10 -3.96 -3.56
C ASP A 199 -18.65 -4.55 -4.86
N PRO A 200 -19.21 -5.78 -4.87
CA PRO A 200 -19.77 -6.40 -6.08
C PRO A 200 -20.74 -5.50 -6.83
N ARG A 201 -21.61 -4.78 -6.11
CA ARG A 201 -22.59 -3.84 -6.69
C ARG A 201 -21.90 -2.69 -7.41
N VAL A 202 -20.75 -2.21 -6.90
CA VAL A 202 -19.91 -1.20 -7.55
C VAL A 202 -19.26 -1.76 -8.82
N ALA A 203 -18.74 -2.99 -8.76
CA ALA A 203 -18.15 -3.65 -9.93
C ALA A 203 -19.19 -3.83 -11.05
N ASP A 204 -20.39 -4.29 -10.72
CA ASP A 204 -21.49 -4.47 -11.67
C ASP A 204 -21.89 -3.16 -12.35
N LYS A 205 -21.88 -2.04 -11.61
CA LYS A 205 -22.14 -0.70 -12.17
C LYS A 205 -21.04 -0.21 -13.11
N MET A 206 -19.79 -0.64 -12.89
CA MET A 206 -18.62 -0.25 -13.72
C MET A 206 -18.54 -1.01 -15.05
N ILE A 207 -18.92 -2.29 -15.08
CA ILE A 207 -18.74 -3.20 -16.22
C ILE A 207 -19.30 -2.65 -17.54
N PRO A 208 -20.53 -2.08 -17.60
CA PRO A 208 -21.08 -1.52 -18.84
C PRO A 208 -20.20 -0.41 -19.45
N PHE A 209 -19.54 0.41 -18.61
CA PHE A 209 -18.67 1.50 -19.06
C PHE A 209 -17.28 1.02 -19.53
N LEU A 210 -16.94 -0.24 -19.29
CA LEU A 210 -15.73 -0.87 -19.81
C LEU A 210 -15.94 -1.48 -21.19
N ARG A 211 -17.17 -1.91 -21.53
CA ARG A 211 -17.46 -2.74 -22.72
C ARG A 211 -18.37 -2.06 -23.74
N GLU A 212 -19.46 -1.45 -23.28
CA GLU A 212 -20.58 -1.01 -24.12
C GLU A 212 -20.69 0.52 -24.17
N GLN A 213 -20.56 1.18 -23.01
CA GLN A 213 -20.73 2.62 -22.85
C GLN A 213 -19.37 3.34 -22.71
N PHE A 214 -18.40 2.95 -23.53
CA PHE A 214 -16.99 3.35 -23.43
C PHE A 214 -16.71 4.76 -23.96
N GLY A 215 -17.73 5.58 -24.21
CA GLY A 215 -17.60 6.91 -24.78
C GLY A 215 -16.68 7.84 -23.98
N ASN A 216 -16.04 8.78 -24.71
CA ASN A 216 -15.29 9.85 -24.08
C ASN A 216 -16.28 10.98 -23.65
N PRO A 217 -16.39 11.34 -22.35
CA PRO A 217 -17.33 12.37 -21.88
C PRO A 217 -17.05 13.76 -22.46
N ALA A 218 -15.87 14.00 -23.03
CA ALA A 218 -15.57 15.26 -23.73
C ALA A 218 -16.13 15.32 -25.16
N SER A 219 -16.63 14.21 -25.72
CA SER A 219 -17.18 14.15 -27.07
C SER A 219 -18.63 14.62 -27.12
N ARG A 220 -18.85 15.82 -27.65
CA ARG A 220 -20.17 16.48 -27.68
C ARG A 220 -21.01 16.18 -28.93
N SER A 221 -20.47 15.45 -29.90
CA SER A 221 -21.09 15.29 -31.23
C SER A 221 -21.90 14.02 -31.41
N HIS A 222 -21.92 13.09 -30.42
CA HIS A 222 -22.57 11.81 -30.56
C HIS A 222 -22.98 11.20 -29.20
N MET A 223 -23.94 10.26 -29.26
CA MET A 223 -24.55 9.62 -28.08
C MET A 223 -23.56 8.98 -27.12
N TYR A 224 -22.49 8.33 -27.59
CA TYR A 224 -21.49 7.71 -26.71
C TYR A 224 -20.88 8.73 -25.74
N GLY A 225 -20.55 9.93 -26.24
CA GLY A 225 -20.04 11.02 -25.41
C GLY A 225 -21.07 11.51 -24.42
N TRP A 226 -22.32 11.73 -24.83
CA TRP A 226 -23.40 12.21 -23.96
C TRP A 226 -23.73 11.23 -22.86
N THR A 227 -23.77 9.93 -23.17
CA THR A 227 -23.99 8.87 -22.16
C THR A 227 -22.87 8.86 -21.11
N ALA A 228 -21.62 8.99 -21.55
CA ALA A 228 -20.47 9.03 -20.64
C ALA A 228 -20.46 10.33 -19.78
N GLU A 229 -20.78 11.49 -20.39
CA GLU A 229 -20.90 12.78 -19.68
C GLU A 229 -22.00 12.70 -18.61
N ALA A 230 -23.17 12.19 -18.93
CA ALA A 230 -24.29 12.03 -18.01
C ALA A 230 -23.91 11.14 -16.82
N ALA A 231 -23.23 10.02 -17.06
CA ALA A 231 -22.78 9.12 -16.01
C ALA A 231 -21.72 9.75 -15.09
N VAL A 232 -20.80 10.56 -15.64
CA VAL A 232 -19.82 11.31 -14.87
C VAL A 232 -20.49 12.32 -13.96
N GLU A 233 -21.50 13.06 -14.45
CA GLU A 233 -22.21 14.05 -13.65
C GLU A 233 -23.13 13.39 -12.60
N GLU A 234 -23.78 12.26 -12.90
CA GLU A 234 -24.53 11.48 -11.91
C GLU A 234 -23.61 11.03 -10.77
N ALA A 235 -22.45 10.46 -11.07
CA ALA A 235 -21.47 10.05 -10.08
C ALA A 235 -20.97 11.23 -9.23
N ARG A 236 -20.78 12.42 -9.85
CA ARG A 236 -20.40 13.65 -9.15
C ARG A 236 -21.47 14.08 -8.14
N VAL A 237 -22.73 13.93 -8.48
CA VAL A 237 -23.86 14.21 -7.57
C VAL A 237 -23.84 13.24 -6.37
N GLU A 238 -23.59 11.95 -6.59
CA GLU A 238 -23.55 10.99 -5.47
C GLU A 238 -22.36 11.24 -4.53
N VAL A 239 -21.19 11.60 -5.07
CA VAL A 239 -20.05 12.03 -4.24
C VAL A 239 -20.40 13.27 -3.42
N ALA A 240 -20.99 14.28 -4.05
CA ALA A 240 -21.37 15.52 -3.38
C ALA A 240 -22.42 15.26 -2.26
N LYS A 241 -23.42 14.40 -2.50
CA LYS A 241 -24.44 14.06 -1.51
C LYS A 241 -23.86 13.41 -0.24
N LEU A 242 -22.88 12.50 -0.37
CA LEU A 242 -22.29 11.84 0.80
C LEU A 242 -21.58 12.85 1.73
N VAL A 243 -20.99 13.90 1.15
CA VAL A 243 -20.16 14.85 1.91
C VAL A 243 -20.84 16.21 2.12
N GLY A 244 -22.13 16.36 1.77
CA GLY A 244 -22.89 17.61 1.95
C GLY A 244 -22.36 18.76 1.08
N ALA A 245 -21.87 18.51 -0.14
CA ALA A 245 -21.29 19.52 -1.04
C ALA A 245 -22.19 19.83 -2.24
N ASP A 246 -21.95 20.97 -2.92
CA ASP A 246 -22.47 21.23 -4.26
C ASP A 246 -21.66 20.40 -5.28
N PRO A 247 -22.29 19.66 -6.22
CA PRO A 247 -21.56 18.89 -7.24
C PRO A 247 -20.53 19.72 -8.01
N ARG A 248 -20.76 21.02 -8.16
CA ARG A 248 -19.81 21.93 -8.81
C ARG A 248 -18.53 22.19 -8.00
N GLU A 249 -18.45 21.78 -6.76
CA GLU A 249 -17.29 21.86 -5.88
C GLU A 249 -16.42 20.60 -5.92
N ILE A 250 -16.88 19.54 -6.59
CA ILE A 250 -16.17 18.27 -6.74
C ILE A 250 -15.34 18.31 -8.03
N ILE A 251 -14.04 18.00 -7.93
CA ILE A 251 -13.07 17.91 -9.02
C ILE A 251 -12.50 16.50 -9.04
N TRP A 252 -12.60 15.80 -10.17
CA TRP A 252 -12.06 14.45 -10.31
C TRP A 252 -10.54 14.45 -10.38
N THR A 253 -9.93 13.50 -9.68
CA THR A 253 -8.48 13.24 -9.66
C THR A 253 -8.21 11.75 -9.76
N SER A 254 -6.95 11.33 -9.86
CA SER A 254 -6.59 9.90 -9.89
C SER A 254 -6.53 9.24 -8.50
N GLY A 255 -6.77 10.00 -7.42
CA GLY A 255 -6.72 9.51 -6.04
C GLY A 255 -6.28 10.59 -5.05
N ALA A 256 -6.20 10.21 -3.76
CA ALA A 256 -5.87 11.15 -2.68
C ALA A 256 -4.51 11.85 -2.89
N THR A 257 -3.50 11.13 -3.37
CA THR A 257 -2.17 11.73 -3.61
C THR A 257 -2.22 12.88 -4.61
N GLU A 258 -2.94 12.73 -5.72
CA GLU A 258 -3.13 13.83 -6.69
C GLU A 258 -3.96 14.95 -6.07
N SER A 259 -5.05 14.64 -5.36
CA SER A 259 -5.90 15.63 -4.70
C SER A 259 -5.11 16.45 -3.68
N ASN A 260 -4.28 15.82 -2.82
CA ASN A 260 -3.43 16.51 -1.86
C ASN A 260 -2.41 17.44 -2.54
N ASN A 261 -1.76 16.96 -3.60
CA ASN A 261 -0.82 17.79 -4.37
C ASN A 261 -1.53 18.99 -5.03
N LEU A 262 -2.69 18.77 -5.65
CA LEU A 262 -3.46 19.85 -6.27
C LEU A 262 -3.94 20.88 -5.22
N ALA A 263 -4.42 20.42 -4.07
CA ALA A 263 -4.86 21.28 -2.98
C ALA A 263 -3.70 22.11 -2.42
N ILE A 264 -2.62 21.44 -1.98
CA ILE A 264 -1.52 22.08 -1.26
C ILE A 264 -0.68 22.95 -2.20
N LYS A 265 -0.17 22.37 -3.29
CA LYS A 265 0.67 23.12 -4.25
C LYS A 265 -0.14 24.17 -5.02
N GLY A 266 -1.36 23.82 -5.43
CA GLY A 266 -2.23 24.74 -6.16
C GLY A 266 -2.64 25.96 -5.31
N ALA A 267 -2.97 25.77 -4.03
CA ALA A 267 -3.25 26.86 -3.11
C ALA A 267 -1.99 27.69 -2.83
N ALA A 268 -0.88 27.05 -2.47
CA ALA A 268 0.36 27.75 -2.17
C ALA A 268 0.82 28.64 -3.33
N GLN A 269 0.82 28.12 -4.56
CA GLN A 269 1.19 28.90 -5.74
C GLN A 269 0.23 30.05 -6.03
N PHE A 270 -1.07 29.85 -5.85
CA PHE A 270 -2.06 30.91 -6.08
C PHE A 270 -1.95 32.03 -5.03
N TYR A 271 -1.78 31.67 -3.76
CA TYR A 271 -1.76 32.65 -2.66
C TYR A 271 -0.36 33.15 -2.28
N LYS A 272 0.71 32.78 -2.98
CA LYS A 272 2.12 33.15 -2.68
C LYS A 272 2.38 34.65 -2.53
N THR A 273 1.54 35.50 -3.10
CA THR A 273 1.65 36.97 -2.96
C THR A 273 1.12 37.47 -1.61
N LYS A 274 0.31 36.67 -0.89
CA LYS A 274 -0.20 36.98 0.45
C LYS A 274 0.75 36.53 1.56
N GLY A 275 1.55 35.53 1.29
CA GLY A 275 2.48 34.93 2.24
C GLY A 275 3.09 33.66 1.71
N LYS A 276 4.03 33.07 2.46
CA LYS A 276 4.74 31.85 2.07
C LYS A 276 4.81 30.82 3.19
N HIS A 277 4.08 31.01 4.27
CA HIS A 277 4.07 30.08 5.39
C HIS A 277 2.90 29.09 5.31
N LEU A 278 3.22 27.81 5.57
CA LEU A 278 2.31 26.68 5.58
C LEU A 278 2.35 26.02 6.96
N ILE A 279 1.23 25.45 7.40
CA ILE A 279 1.18 24.64 8.61
C ILE A 279 0.60 23.27 8.29
N THR A 280 1.24 22.23 8.78
CA THR A 280 0.75 20.84 8.72
C THR A 280 1.09 20.08 9.99
N VAL A 281 0.75 18.78 10.07
CA VAL A 281 0.99 17.95 11.25
C VAL A 281 2.04 16.91 10.94
N LYS A 282 2.92 16.57 11.88
CA LYS A 282 3.96 15.55 11.69
C LYS A 282 3.41 14.16 11.37
N THR A 283 2.17 13.88 11.75
CA THR A 283 1.50 12.59 11.54
C THR A 283 0.70 12.50 10.24
N GLU A 284 0.79 13.49 9.35
CA GLU A 284 0.14 13.47 8.04
C GLU A 284 0.62 12.33 7.15
N HIS A 285 -0.21 11.95 6.18
CA HIS A 285 0.21 11.03 5.14
C HIS A 285 1.36 11.62 4.29
N LYS A 286 2.27 10.78 3.80
CA LYS A 286 3.43 11.21 3.00
C LYS A 286 3.05 12.09 1.80
N SER A 287 1.89 11.87 1.17
CA SER A 287 1.43 12.73 0.06
C SER A 287 1.19 14.19 0.45
N VAL A 288 0.96 14.46 1.75
CA VAL A 288 0.89 15.82 2.32
C VAL A 288 2.28 16.28 2.71
N LEU A 289 3.01 15.50 3.52
CA LEU A 289 4.35 15.87 4.01
C LEU A 289 5.33 16.16 2.86
N ASP A 290 5.36 15.30 1.84
CA ASP A 290 6.28 15.46 0.72
C ASP A 290 5.85 16.61 -0.22
N ALA A 291 4.53 16.90 -0.33
CA ALA A 291 4.06 18.08 -1.05
C ALA A 291 4.47 19.39 -0.35
N VAL A 292 4.42 19.43 0.99
CA VAL A 292 4.88 20.56 1.80
C VAL A 292 6.40 20.71 1.71
N ARG A 293 7.17 19.61 1.87
CA ARG A 293 8.64 19.61 1.70
C ARG A 293 9.10 20.10 0.33
N GLU A 294 8.34 19.77 -0.72
CA GLU A 294 8.63 20.28 -2.06
C GLU A 294 8.41 21.79 -2.15
N LEU A 295 7.41 22.33 -1.46
CA LEU A 295 7.19 23.77 -1.38
C LEU A 295 8.33 24.48 -0.60
N GLU A 296 8.85 23.87 0.47
CA GLU A 296 10.04 24.38 1.17
C GLU A 296 11.25 24.50 0.23
N ARG A 297 11.48 23.51 -0.64
CA ARG A 297 12.58 23.58 -1.65
C ARG A 297 12.46 24.73 -2.63
N VAL A 298 11.25 25.20 -2.87
CA VAL A 298 10.99 26.35 -3.78
C VAL A 298 10.72 27.66 -3.05
N GLY A 299 11.10 27.74 -1.77
CA GLY A 299 11.18 28.97 -0.98
C GLY A 299 9.91 29.33 -0.22
N PHE A 300 9.09 28.36 0.14
CA PHE A 300 8.07 28.47 1.18
C PHE A 300 8.66 28.05 2.53
N ASP A 301 7.97 28.44 3.60
CA ASP A 301 8.25 28.04 4.98
C ASP A 301 7.17 27.08 5.48
N ALA A 302 7.52 26.11 6.32
CA ALA A 302 6.54 25.19 6.90
C ALA A 302 6.73 24.99 8.41
N THR A 303 5.61 24.98 9.12
CA THR A 303 5.55 24.52 10.52
C THR A 303 4.84 23.16 10.57
N TYR A 304 5.51 22.18 11.19
CA TYR A 304 4.98 20.83 11.41
C TYR A 304 4.57 20.71 12.88
N LEU A 305 3.26 20.73 13.15
CA LEU A 305 2.73 20.62 14.49
C LEU A 305 3.01 19.24 15.08
N GLU A 306 3.45 19.22 16.33
CA GLU A 306 3.56 17.99 17.13
C GLU A 306 2.17 17.61 17.64
N PRO A 307 1.68 16.38 17.41
CA PRO A 307 0.47 15.93 18.09
C PRO A 307 0.73 15.72 19.57
N GLN A 308 -0.34 15.67 20.36
CA GLN A 308 -0.29 15.17 21.72
C GLN A 308 0.01 13.65 21.74
N ASP A 309 0.31 13.06 22.88
CA ASP A 309 0.59 11.63 23.06
C ASP A 309 -0.59 10.71 22.68
N ASN A 310 -1.82 11.25 22.70
CA ASN A 310 -3.04 10.61 22.20
C ASN A 310 -3.27 10.80 20.70
N GLY A 311 -2.43 11.60 20.01
CA GLY A 311 -2.49 11.83 18.56
C GLY A 311 -3.35 13.02 18.13
N LEU A 312 -3.96 13.77 19.04
CA LEU A 312 -4.78 14.94 18.74
C LEU A 312 -3.93 16.21 18.57
N ILE A 313 -4.44 17.15 17.78
CA ILE A 313 -3.97 18.53 17.68
C ILE A 313 -5.03 19.43 18.30
N THR A 314 -4.61 20.43 19.09
CA THR A 314 -5.54 21.39 19.69
C THR A 314 -5.62 22.70 18.90
N VAL A 315 -6.71 23.45 19.11
CA VAL A 315 -6.91 24.76 18.51
C VAL A 315 -5.84 25.75 18.98
N GLU A 316 -5.39 25.64 20.25
CA GLU A 316 -4.37 26.49 20.86
C GLU A 316 -3.00 26.25 20.22
N GLN A 317 -2.63 24.98 19.93
CA GLN A 317 -1.40 24.64 19.22
C GLN A 317 -1.39 25.26 17.81
N LEU A 318 -2.50 25.14 17.07
CA LEU A 318 -2.62 25.76 15.76
C LEU A 318 -2.57 27.29 15.86
N ALA A 319 -3.28 27.89 16.81
CA ALA A 319 -3.32 29.34 17.01
C ALA A 319 -1.92 29.92 17.29
N ALA A 320 -1.13 29.24 18.10
CA ALA A 320 0.25 29.63 18.41
C ALA A 320 1.22 29.52 17.22
N ALA A 321 0.94 28.63 16.27
CA ALA A 321 1.77 28.43 15.06
C ALA A 321 1.40 29.39 13.91
N ILE A 322 0.23 30.03 13.95
CA ILE A 322 -0.22 30.94 12.89
C ILE A 322 0.62 32.23 12.90
N ARG A 323 1.18 32.57 11.75
CA ARG A 323 1.96 33.80 11.50
C ARG A 323 1.17 34.74 10.57
N ALA A 324 1.62 35.98 10.46
CA ALA A 324 1.00 36.99 9.57
C ALA A 324 1.07 36.58 8.08
N ASP A 325 2.07 35.78 7.69
CA ASP A 325 2.29 35.27 6.34
C ASP A 325 1.80 33.84 6.12
N THR A 326 1.02 33.27 7.07
CA THR A 326 0.41 31.95 6.92
C THR A 326 -0.71 31.98 5.89
N ILE A 327 -0.63 31.14 4.86
CA ILE A 327 -1.59 31.08 3.75
C ILE A 327 -2.40 29.78 3.69
N LEU A 328 -1.87 28.70 4.23
CA LEU A 328 -2.48 27.37 4.16
C LEU A 328 -2.20 26.57 5.44
N VAL A 329 -3.24 25.90 5.92
CA VAL A 329 -3.16 24.86 6.95
C VAL A 329 -3.68 23.56 6.36
N SER A 330 -2.98 22.45 6.57
CA SER A 330 -3.39 21.11 6.11
C SER A 330 -3.37 20.13 7.28
N VAL A 331 -4.56 19.59 7.63
CA VAL A 331 -4.73 18.60 8.71
C VAL A 331 -5.65 17.49 8.23
N MET A 332 -5.22 16.22 8.35
CA MET A 332 -6.05 15.07 8.00
C MET A 332 -7.20 14.87 8.98
N LEU A 333 -8.37 14.45 8.51
CA LEU A 333 -9.52 14.19 9.38
C LEU A 333 -9.31 12.93 10.23
N VAL A 334 -8.84 11.85 9.61
CA VAL A 334 -8.62 10.55 10.27
C VAL A 334 -7.21 10.07 9.97
N ASN A 335 -6.41 9.82 11.00
CA ASN A 335 -5.07 9.31 10.81
C ASN A 335 -5.09 7.85 10.30
N ASN A 336 -4.32 7.58 9.27
CA ASN A 336 -4.30 6.28 8.57
C ASN A 336 -3.63 5.14 9.37
N GLU A 337 -2.84 5.45 10.40
CA GLU A 337 -2.15 4.45 11.23
C GLU A 337 -2.89 4.22 12.55
N ILE A 338 -3.15 5.27 13.30
CA ILE A 338 -3.72 5.19 14.64
C ILE A 338 -5.24 5.41 14.68
N GLY A 339 -5.86 5.81 13.58
CA GLY A 339 -7.32 5.97 13.48
C GLY A 339 -7.91 7.18 14.22
N VAL A 340 -7.09 8.06 14.78
CA VAL A 340 -7.54 9.23 15.54
C VAL A 340 -8.23 10.24 14.62
N ILE A 341 -9.37 10.77 15.07
CA ILE A 341 -10.19 11.78 14.39
C ILE A 341 -9.81 13.15 14.93
N GLN A 342 -9.36 14.05 14.07
CA GLN A 342 -8.97 15.41 14.43
C GLN A 342 -10.18 16.35 14.55
N PRO A 343 -10.13 17.39 15.39
CA PRO A 343 -11.19 18.40 15.57
C PRO A 343 -11.20 19.41 14.41
N ILE A 344 -11.52 18.92 13.20
CA ILE A 344 -11.37 19.67 11.94
C ILE A 344 -12.25 20.92 11.90
N GLU A 345 -13.46 20.88 12.49
CA GLU A 345 -14.39 22.01 12.41
C GLU A 345 -13.88 23.22 13.18
N GLU A 346 -13.33 22.99 14.38
CA GLU A 346 -12.75 24.04 15.23
C GLU A 346 -11.48 24.62 14.58
N LEU A 347 -10.61 23.74 14.05
CA LEU A 347 -9.37 24.16 13.36
C LEU A 347 -9.69 24.97 12.09
N ALA A 348 -10.66 24.51 11.30
CA ALA A 348 -11.10 25.22 10.09
C ALA A 348 -11.77 26.56 10.41
N ALA A 349 -12.56 26.62 11.48
CA ALA A 349 -13.18 27.87 11.94
C ALA A 349 -12.13 28.92 12.34
N LEU A 350 -11.08 28.51 13.05
CA LEU A 350 -9.94 29.38 13.38
C LEU A 350 -9.27 29.90 12.09
N CYS A 351 -8.93 29.03 11.15
CA CYS A 351 -8.31 29.40 9.88
C CYS A 351 -9.18 30.36 9.08
N ARG A 352 -10.48 30.10 9.01
CA ARG A 352 -11.46 30.96 8.34
C ARG A 352 -11.50 32.37 8.96
N SER A 353 -11.44 32.47 10.30
CA SER A 353 -11.41 33.77 11.00
C SER A 353 -10.17 34.61 10.68
N LYS A 354 -9.09 33.96 10.28
CA LYS A 354 -7.80 34.56 9.91
C LYS A 354 -7.62 34.74 8.39
N GLY A 355 -8.58 34.30 7.56
CA GLY A 355 -8.46 34.32 6.11
C GLY A 355 -7.44 33.39 5.51
N ILE A 356 -7.10 32.30 6.23
CA ILE A 356 -6.17 31.25 5.86
C ILE A 356 -6.95 30.10 5.20
N VAL A 357 -6.45 29.55 4.11
CA VAL A 357 -7.06 28.38 3.44
C VAL A 357 -6.85 27.14 4.30
N PHE A 358 -7.92 26.36 4.51
CA PHE A 358 -7.86 25.11 5.25
C PHE A 358 -8.10 23.90 4.34
N HIS A 359 -7.09 23.03 4.24
CA HIS A 359 -7.15 21.75 3.55
C HIS A 359 -7.28 20.59 4.55
N CYS A 360 -8.10 19.59 4.19
CA CYS A 360 -8.29 18.38 4.97
C CYS A 360 -8.13 17.12 4.10
N ASP A 361 -7.21 16.22 4.46
CA ASP A 361 -7.16 14.88 3.88
C ASP A 361 -8.21 13.99 4.56
N ALA A 362 -9.29 13.66 3.85
CA ALA A 362 -10.38 12.81 4.33
C ALA A 362 -10.36 11.39 3.72
N ALA A 363 -9.21 10.96 3.18
CA ALA A 363 -9.09 9.66 2.51
C ALA A 363 -9.43 8.46 3.41
N GLN A 364 -9.25 8.58 4.73
CA GLN A 364 -9.63 7.54 5.69
C GLN A 364 -11.01 7.75 6.33
N ALA A 365 -11.63 8.91 6.14
CA ALA A 365 -12.87 9.30 6.80
C ALA A 365 -14.12 8.96 6.00
N THR A 366 -14.04 8.99 4.66
CA THR A 366 -15.20 8.86 3.76
C THR A 366 -15.93 7.54 3.98
N GLY A 367 -17.23 7.62 4.23
CA GLY A 367 -18.10 6.47 4.52
C GLY A 367 -17.87 5.83 5.90
N LYS A 368 -17.16 6.52 6.81
CA LYS A 368 -16.83 6.04 8.17
C LYS A 368 -17.00 7.10 9.25
N VAL A 369 -16.99 8.37 8.85
CA VAL A 369 -17.25 9.54 9.68
C VAL A 369 -18.21 10.44 8.92
N LEU A 370 -19.14 11.05 9.63
CA LEU A 370 -20.06 12.03 9.02
C LEU A 370 -19.27 13.27 8.57
N ILE A 371 -19.45 13.64 7.32
CA ILE A 371 -18.86 14.86 6.73
C ILE A 371 -20.01 15.72 6.19
N ASP A 372 -20.10 16.97 6.64
CA ASP A 372 -21.08 17.94 6.15
C ASP A 372 -20.40 19.26 5.74
N LEU A 373 -20.00 19.33 4.47
CA LEU A 373 -19.32 20.49 3.92
C LEU A 373 -20.24 21.71 3.71
N ALA A 374 -21.56 21.52 3.79
CA ALA A 374 -22.49 22.64 3.73
C ALA A 374 -22.39 23.55 4.97
N SER A 375 -22.25 22.95 6.16
CA SER A 375 -22.09 23.69 7.42
C SER A 375 -20.62 23.95 7.78
N SER A 376 -19.70 23.13 7.33
CA SER A 376 -18.26 23.17 7.64
C SER A 376 -17.57 24.46 7.17
N LYS A 377 -16.40 24.76 7.75
CA LYS A 377 -15.52 25.87 7.32
C LYS A 377 -14.31 25.39 6.50
N VAL A 378 -14.19 24.09 6.25
CA VAL A 378 -13.13 23.50 5.40
C VAL A 378 -13.20 24.10 3.99
N ASP A 379 -12.07 24.43 3.39
CA ASP A 379 -11.95 25.04 2.06
C ASP A 379 -11.65 24.02 0.97
N LEU A 380 -10.83 23.02 1.28
CA LEU A 380 -10.37 21.97 0.39
C LEU A 380 -10.46 20.63 1.14
N MET A 381 -11.01 19.59 0.51
CA MET A 381 -11.07 18.26 1.13
C MET A 381 -10.79 17.16 0.10
N THR A 382 -9.88 16.26 0.46
CA THR A 382 -9.41 15.17 -0.39
C THR A 382 -10.19 13.88 -0.13
N PHE A 383 -10.62 13.20 -1.21
CA PHE A 383 -11.31 11.91 -1.18
C PHE A 383 -10.64 10.87 -2.08
N THR A 384 -10.83 9.59 -1.76
CA THR A 384 -10.42 8.46 -2.62
C THR A 384 -11.46 7.34 -2.60
N ALA A 385 -11.63 6.64 -3.71
CA ALA A 385 -12.64 5.59 -3.80
C ALA A 385 -12.20 4.27 -3.17
N HIS A 386 -10.93 3.89 -3.31
CA HIS A 386 -10.46 2.55 -2.94
C HIS A 386 -10.38 2.25 -1.45
N LYS A 387 -10.72 3.22 -0.59
CA LYS A 387 -10.85 3.06 0.86
C LYS A 387 -12.31 3.06 1.31
N THR A 388 -13.23 3.17 0.33
CA THR A 388 -14.69 3.18 0.53
C THR A 388 -15.36 2.18 -0.42
N TYR A 389 -14.74 1.01 -0.60
CA TYR A 389 -15.20 -0.11 -1.44
C TYR A 389 -15.39 0.23 -2.92
N GLY A 390 -14.73 1.29 -3.38
CA GLY A 390 -14.66 1.70 -4.78
C GLY A 390 -13.37 1.30 -5.48
N PRO A 391 -13.21 1.63 -6.76
CA PRO A 391 -12.03 1.28 -7.55
C PRO A 391 -10.79 2.09 -7.15
N LYS A 392 -9.61 1.49 -7.34
CA LYS A 392 -8.32 2.19 -7.32
C LYS A 392 -8.19 3.11 -8.54
N GLY A 393 -7.36 4.14 -8.46
CA GLY A 393 -7.05 5.03 -9.57
C GLY A 393 -8.06 6.15 -9.80
N ILE A 394 -8.96 6.38 -8.86
CA ILE A 394 -9.90 7.52 -8.85
C ILE A 394 -10.03 8.12 -7.45
N GLY A 395 -10.13 9.43 -7.39
CA GLY A 395 -10.42 10.24 -6.23
C GLY A 395 -11.09 11.54 -6.62
N ALA A 396 -11.32 12.40 -5.64
CA ALA A 396 -11.90 13.71 -5.85
C ALA A 396 -11.32 14.72 -4.88
N LEU A 397 -11.28 15.99 -5.31
CA LEU A 397 -10.98 17.14 -4.49
C LEU A 397 -12.23 18.01 -4.39
N TYR A 398 -12.70 18.26 -3.17
CA TYR A 398 -13.65 19.32 -2.91
C TYR A 398 -12.93 20.68 -2.93
N VAL A 399 -13.45 21.64 -3.68
CA VAL A 399 -12.94 23.00 -3.77
C VAL A 399 -14.09 23.97 -3.52
N ARG A 400 -14.08 24.62 -2.36
CA ARG A 400 -15.14 25.53 -1.93
C ARG A 400 -15.38 26.67 -2.91
N ARG A 401 -16.65 26.92 -3.22
CA ARG A 401 -17.06 28.00 -4.14
C ARG A 401 -17.53 29.25 -3.42
N LYS A 402 -17.97 29.16 -2.17
CA LYS A 402 -18.46 30.33 -1.38
C LYS A 402 -17.98 30.24 0.08
N PRO A 403 -17.03 31.08 0.52
CA PRO A 403 -16.22 32.01 -0.30
C PRO A 403 -15.36 31.25 -1.30
N ARG A 404 -15.04 31.86 -2.43
CA ARG A 404 -14.33 31.16 -3.50
C ARG A 404 -12.88 30.93 -3.17
N VAL A 405 -12.48 29.68 -3.11
CA VAL A 405 -11.08 29.22 -3.08
C VAL A 405 -10.56 29.09 -4.52
N ARG A 406 -9.30 29.45 -4.74
CA ARG A 406 -8.64 29.35 -6.03
C ARG A 406 -7.39 28.50 -5.92
N LEU A 407 -7.14 27.74 -6.97
CA LEU A 407 -5.98 26.87 -7.09
C LEU A 407 -5.29 27.12 -8.43
N GLU A 408 -3.98 27.01 -8.47
CA GLU A 408 -3.25 26.83 -9.72
C GLU A 408 -3.28 25.35 -10.12
N SER A 409 -3.58 25.08 -11.37
CA SER A 409 -3.60 23.75 -11.95
C SER A 409 -2.19 23.12 -11.90
N GLN A 410 -2.10 21.84 -11.52
CA GLN A 410 -0.85 21.09 -11.54
C GLN A 410 -0.69 20.27 -12.84
N MET A 411 -1.80 19.97 -13.53
CA MET A 411 -1.83 19.25 -14.79
C MET A 411 -2.49 20.10 -15.86
N HIS A 412 -1.71 20.51 -16.86
CA HIS A 412 -2.14 21.33 -17.98
C HIS A 412 -2.58 20.48 -19.17
N GLY A 413 -3.51 20.94 -20.00
CA GLY A 413 -4.01 20.23 -21.16
C GLY A 413 -5.39 20.73 -21.61
N GLY A 414 -6.32 19.83 -21.94
CA GLY A 414 -7.62 20.13 -22.54
C GLY A 414 -8.65 20.89 -21.68
N GLY A 415 -8.27 21.42 -20.52
CA GLY A 415 -9.15 22.25 -19.70
C GLY A 415 -10.28 21.50 -18.98
N HIS A 416 -10.18 20.18 -18.84
CA HIS A 416 -11.14 19.37 -18.09
C HIS A 416 -11.22 19.84 -16.64
N GLU A 417 -12.27 19.39 -15.94
CA GLU A 417 -12.51 19.73 -14.54
C GLU A 417 -12.37 21.25 -14.26
N ARG A 418 -13.01 22.05 -15.12
CA ARG A 418 -13.03 23.52 -15.03
C ARG A 418 -11.64 24.16 -15.09
N GLY A 419 -10.70 23.51 -15.78
CA GLY A 419 -9.31 23.95 -15.91
C GLY A 419 -8.42 23.60 -14.72
N LEU A 420 -8.94 22.97 -13.67
CA LEU A 420 -8.15 22.60 -12.50
C LEU A 420 -7.39 21.28 -12.67
N ARG A 421 -7.94 20.36 -13.47
CA ARG A 421 -7.30 19.06 -13.70
C ARG A 421 -7.58 18.56 -15.12
N SER A 422 -6.60 18.62 -15.97
CA SER A 422 -6.69 18.16 -17.36
C SER A 422 -6.44 16.66 -17.49
N GLY A 423 -7.07 16.03 -18.49
CA GLY A 423 -6.94 14.60 -18.80
C GLY A 423 -8.31 13.96 -19.04
N THR A 424 -8.38 13.02 -19.99
CA THR A 424 -9.62 12.29 -20.28
C THR A 424 -10.14 11.62 -19.02
N LEU A 425 -11.41 11.83 -18.70
CA LEU A 425 -12.02 11.29 -17.50
C LEU A 425 -12.25 9.77 -17.63
N PRO A 426 -11.83 8.96 -16.64
CA PRO A 426 -12.02 7.51 -16.65
C PRO A 426 -13.45 7.17 -16.20
N THR A 427 -14.41 7.22 -17.11
CA THR A 427 -15.86 7.11 -16.82
C THR A 427 -16.21 5.91 -15.95
N HIS A 428 -15.66 4.73 -16.24
CA HIS A 428 -15.92 3.51 -15.46
C HIS A 428 -15.46 3.63 -14.00
N GLN A 429 -14.32 4.27 -13.74
CA GLN A 429 -13.82 4.47 -12.36
C GLN A 429 -14.63 5.54 -11.63
N ILE A 430 -15.03 6.60 -12.33
CA ILE A 430 -15.86 7.68 -11.78
C ILE A 430 -17.23 7.12 -11.37
N VAL A 431 -17.87 6.33 -12.25
CA VAL A 431 -19.14 5.65 -11.94
C VAL A 431 -18.98 4.71 -10.74
N GLY A 432 -17.85 3.97 -10.67
CA GLY A 432 -17.54 3.13 -9.51
C GLY A 432 -17.37 3.93 -8.21
N MET A 433 -16.73 5.10 -8.24
CA MET A 433 -16.64 5.97 -7.07
C MET A 433 -18.01 6.53 -6.66
N GLY A 434 -18.82 6.97 -7.64
CA GLY A 434 -20.18 7.46 -7.38
C GLY A 434 -21.06 6.40 -6.70
N GLU A 435 -21.03 5.18 -7.20
CA GLU A 435 -21.81 4.07 -6.62
C GLU A 435 -21.29 3.67 -5.23
N ALA A 436 -19.98 3.62 -5.02
CA ALA A 436 -19.39 3.34 -3.72
C ALA A 436 -19.79 4.38 -2.66
N PHE A 437 -19.86 5.66 -3.05
CA PHE A 437 -20.26 6.75 -2.18
C PHE A 437 -21.79 6.75 -1.92
N ARG A 438 -22.58 6.37 -2.93
CA ARG A 438 -24.02 6.16 -2.73
C ARG A 438 -24.31 5.07 -1.70
N LEU A 439 -23.66 3.91 -1.86
CA LEU A 439 -23.78 2.81 -0.91
C LEU A 439 -23.29 3.19 0.49
N ALA A 440 -22.16 3.89 0.57
CA ALA A 440 -21.65 4.39 1.85
C ALA A 440 -22.66 5.31 2.54
N ARG A 441 -23.32 6.22 1.81
CA ARG A 441 -24.36 7.10 2.37
C ARG A 441 -25.56 6.33 2.92
N GLU A 442 -25.93 5.23 2.29
CA GLU A 442 -27.10 4.43 2.68
C GLU A 442 -26.81 3.45 3.83
N GLU A 443 -25.56 2.95 3.92
CA GLU A 443 -25.22 1.85 4.82
C GLU A 443 -24.31 2.28 5.99
N MET A 444 -23.74 3.50 5.96
CA MET A 444 -22.70 3.96 6.89
C MET A 444 -23.10 3.81 8.36
N ASP A 445 -24.31 4.21 8.76
CA ASP A 445 -24.71 4.21 10.16
C ASP A 445 -24.75 2.78 10.73
N ALA A 446 -25.32 1.83 9.99
CA ALA A 446 -25.35 0.42 10.38
C ALA A 446 -23.95 -0.21 10.36
N GLU A 447 -23.15 0.12 9.34
CA GLU A 447 -21.78 -0.38 9.22
C GLU A 447 -20.88 0.12 10.36
N ILE A 448 -21.00 1.39 10.75
CA ILE A 448 -20.28 1.99 11.89
C ILE A 448 -20.53 1.22 13.19
N VAL A 449 -21.81 0.97 13.50
CA VAL A 449 -22.20 0.26 14.74
C VAL A 449 -21.59 -1.15 14.74
N ARG A 450 -21.76 -1.90 13.67
CA ARG A 450 -21.27 -3.27 13.54
C ARG A 450 -19.72 -3.34 13.57
N VAL A 451 -19.06 -2.52 12.78
CA VAL A 451 -17.58 -2.53 12.69
C VAL A 451 -16.94 -2.06 13.99
N LYS A 452 -17.56 -1.07 14.68
CA LYS A 452 -17.12 -0.66 16.02
C LYS A 452 -17.22 -1.79 17.03
N ALA A 453 -18.32 -2.56 17.02
CA ALA A 453 -18.48 -3.69 17.92
C ALA A 453 -17.40 -4.77 17.70
N LEU A 454 -17.07 -5.07 16.43
CA LEU A 454 -15.97 -5.99 16.06
C LEU A 454 -14.60 -5.46 16.52
N ARG A 455 -14.31 -4.16 16.30
CA ARG A 455 -13.07 -3.53 16.76
C ARG A 455 -12.96 -3.57 18.29
N ASP A 456 -14.03 -3.25 19.02
CA ASP A 456 -14.03 -3.25 20.47
C ASP A 456 -13.88 -4.67 21.05
N ARG A 457 -14.43 -5.70 20.35
CA ARG A 457 -14.18 -7.12 20.68
C ARG A 457 -12.69 -7.46 20.51
N LEU A 458 -12.08 -7.08 19.40
CA LEU A 458 -10.64 -7.27 19.16
C LEU A 458 -9.80 -6.58 20.24
N ALA A 459 -10.10 -5.31 20.54
CA ALA A 459 -9.39 -4.53 21.52
C ALA A 459 -9.41 -5.19 22.91
N ARG A 460 -10.60 -5.63 23.37
CA ARG A 460 -10.73 -6.35 24.66
C ARG A 460 -9.91 -7.65 24.68
N GLY A 461 -9.98 -8.44 23.61
CA GLY A 461 -9.23 -9.71 23.53
C GLY A 461 -7.72 -9.51 23.54
N LEU A 462 -7.22 -8.44 22.91
CA LEU A 462 -5.77 -8.13 22.89
C LEU A 462 -5.30 -7.51 24.21
N GLN A 463 -6.13 -6.76 24.92
CA GLN A 463 -5.79 -6.21 26.23
C GLN A 463 -5.65 -7.26 27.34
N GLU A 464 -6.09 -8.50 27.12
CA GLU A 464 -5.82 -9.62 28.03
C GLU A 464 -4.35 -10.11 27.93
N ILE A 465 -3.62 -9.70 26.88
CA ILE A 465 -2.19 -9.98 26.74
C ILE A 465 -1.42 -8.92 27.54
N GLU A 466 -0.59 -9.35 28.49
CA GLU A 466 0.26 -8.47 29.29
C GLU A 466 1.16 -7.59 28.39
N GLU A 467 1.50 -6.37 28.81
CA GLU A 467 2.40 -5.47 28.10
C GLU A 467 1.97 -5.20 26.64
N VAL A 468 0.68 -4.96 26.44
CA VAL A 468 0.09 -4.57 25.15
C VAL A 468 -0.52 -3.17 25.29
N TYR A 469 -0.19 -2.30 24.33
CA TYR A 469 -0.54 -0.87 24.39
C TYR A 469 -1.31 -0.46 23.12
N ILE A 470 -2.49 0.15 23.31
CA ILE A 470 -3.25 0.75 22.21
C ILE A 470 -2.67 2.14 21.92
N ASN A 471 -2.38 2.43 20.66
CA ASN A 471 -1.80 3.69 20.21
C ASN A 471 -2.89 4.66 19.73
N GLY A 472 -2.85 5.89 20.26
CA GLY A 472 -3.79 6.97 19.95
C GLY A 472 -5.06 6.94 20.78
N ASP A 473 -5.83 8.03 20.71
CA ASP A 473 -7.07 8.24 21.46
C ASP A 473 -8.12 7.17 21.11
N MET A 474 -8.86 6.66 22.09
CA MET A 474 -9.93 5.66 21.89
C MET A 474 -11.31 6.28 21.75
N ASP A 475 -11.54 7.44 22.34
CA ASP A 475 -12.81 8.14 22.30
C ASP A 475 -12.99 8.89 20.97
N HIS A 476 -11.90 9.50 20.48
CA HIS A 476 -11.84 10.17 19.19
C HIS A 476 -11.23 9.27 18.11
N ARG A 477 -11.80 8.07 17.92
CA ARG A 477 -11.29 7.07 16.98
C ARG A 477 -12.34 6.63 15.96
N VAL A 478 -11.91 6.50 14.70
CA VAL A 478 -12.74 5.92 13.64
C VAL A 478 -13.08 4.46 13.97
N PRO A 479 -14.31 3.99 13.65
CA PRO A 479 -14.81 2.70 14.13
C PRO A 479 -13.98 1.49 13.71
N HIS A 480 -13.31 1.54 12.57
CA HIS A 480 -12.70 0.37 11.92
C HIS A 480 -11.21 0.15 12.21
N ASN A 481 -10.56 1.06 12.93
CA ASN A 481 -9.10 1.04 13.12
C ASN A 481 -8.72 0.73 14.57
N LEU A 482 -7.72 -0.12 14.74
CA LEU A 482 -7.05 -0.40 16.00
C LEU A 482 -5.54 -0.54 15.74
N ASN A 483 -4.73 0.31 16.35
CA ASN A 483 -3.27 0.21 16.31
C ASN A 483 -2.76 -0.22 17.69
N VAL A 484 -1.96 -1.30 17.73
CA VAL A 484 -1.55 -1.96 18.96
C VAL A 484 -0.07 -2.27 18.92
N SER A 485 0.67 -1.90 19.94
CA SER A 485 2.07 -2.26 20.16
C SER A 485 2.17 -3.44 21.15
N PHE A 486 3.02 -4.41 20.81
CA PHE A 486 3.27 -5.61 21.62
C PHE A 486 4.69 -5.54 22.17
N ASN A 487 4.83 -5.10 23.43
CA ASN A 487 6.14 -4.94 24.05
C ASN A 487 6.88 -6.28 24.19
N TYR A 488 8.21 -6.25 24.13
CA TYR A 488 9.11 -7.42 24.20
C TYR A 488 8.93 -8.43 23.07
N VAL A 489 8.37 -8.01 21.93
CA VAL A 489 8.24 -8.83 20.72
C VAL A 489 8.85 -8.07 19.55
N GLU A 490 9.69 -8.72 18.78
CA GLU A 490 10.23 -8.14 17.55
C GLU A 490 9.16 -8.13 16.46
N GLY A 491 8.89 -6.93 15.87
CA GLY A 491 7.74 -6.69 15.01
C GLY A 491 7.71 -7.50 13.72
N GLU A 492 8.86 -7.69 13.06
CA GLU A 492 8.92 -8.52 11.84
C GLU A 492 8.65 -9.99 12.15
N SER A 493 9.20 -10.50 13.26
CA SER A 493 8.94 -11.87 13.72
C SER A 493 7.47 -12.09 14.03
N LEU A 494 6.80 -11.09 14.63
CA LEU A 494 5.37 -11.17 14.90
C LEU A 494 4.56 -11.22 13.60
N ILE A 495 4.82 -10.32 12.64
CA ILE A 495 4.14 -10.33 11.34
C ILE A 495 4.37 -11.68 10.61
N MET A 496 5.60 -12.21 10.67
CA MET A 496 5.90 -13.52 10.07
C MET A 496 5.21 -14.67 10.78
N ALA A 497 4.96 -14.58 12.09
CA ALA A 497 4.28 -15.62 12.86
C ALA A 497 2.76 -15.65 12.63
N ILE A 498 2.14 -14.52 12.28
CA ILE A 498 0.68 -14.39 12.11
C ILE A 498 0.23 -14.43 10.65
N LYS A 499 0.85 -15.26 9.82
CA LYS A 499 0.54 -15.39 8.36
C LYS A 499 -0.93 -15.72 8.04
N GLY A 500 -1.71 -16.13 9.03
CA GLY A 500 -3.16 -16.30 8.90
C GLY A 500 -3.94 -14.99 8.81
N LEU A 501 -3.29 -13.84 9.10
CA LEU A 501 -3.86 -12.50 9.03
C LEU A 501 -3.11 -11.67 7.98
N ALA A 502 -3.85 -10.91 7.19
CA ALA A 502 -3.31 -9.86 6.33
C ALA A 502 -3.45 -8.51 7.06
N VAL A 503 -2.38 -8.07 7.70
CA VAL A 503 -2.28 -6.84 8.49
C VAL A 503 -1.12 -5.98 8.02
N SER A 504 -1.05 -4.74 8.47
CA SER A 504 0.09 -3.84 8.24
C SER A 504 0.84 -3.56 9.54
N SER A 505 2.18 -3.49 9.47
CA SER A 505 2.95 -2.79 10.51
C SER A 505 2.64 -1.30 10.48
N GLY A 506 2.85 -0.59 11.59
CA GLY A 506 2.73 0.88 11.63
C GLY A 506 3.54 1.60 10.54
N SER A 507 4.65 0.99 10.08
CA SER A 507 5.53 1.52 9.02
C SER A 507 5.13 1.14 7.59
N ALA A 508 3.95 0.56 7.34
CA ALA A 508 3.56 -0.02 6.04
C ALA A 508 3.60 0.95 4.84
N CYS A 509 3.55 2.26 5.06
CA CYS A 509 3.73 3.25 3.98
C CYS A 509 5.20 3.39 3.55
N THR A 510 6.16 2.76 4.25
CA THR A 510 7.59 2.75 3.97
C THR A 510 8.14 1.33 3.81
N SER A 511 7.40 0.45 3.15
CA SER A 511 7.71 -0.98 2.97
C SER A 511 9.12 -1.33 2.47
N ALA A 512 9.99 -0.34 2.27
CA ALA A 512 11.40 -0.48 1.92
C ALA A 512 12.37 -0.01 3.03
N SER A 513 11.91 0.55 4.15
CA SER A 513 12.79 0.99 5.25
C SER A 513 12.47 0.23 6.54
N LEU A 514 13.52 -0.22 7.22
CA LEU A 514 13.47 -0.83 8.57
C LEU A 514 13.19 0.22 9.67
N GLU A 515 12.78 1.44 9.31
CA GLU A 515 12.55 2.51 10.27
C GLU A 515 11.20 2.37 10.99
N PRO A 516 11.14 2.65 12.29
CA PRO A 516 9.88 2.68 13.04
C PRO A 516 8.92 3.73 12.49
N SER A 517 7.63 3.55 12.76
CA SER A 517 6.59 4.50 12.34
C SER A 517 6.89 5.92 12.84
N TYR A 518 7.01 6.88 11.89
CA TYR A 518 7.17 8.29 12.23
C TYR A 518 5.93 8.84 12.96
N VAL A 519 4.74 8.25 12.74
CA VAL A 519 3.50 8.61 13.44
C VAL A 519 3.62 8.24 14.92
N LEU A 520 4.03 7.00 15.24
CA LEU A 520 4.16 6.54 16.62
C LEU A 520 5.30 7.26 17.35
N ARG A 521 6.42 7.55 16.66
CA ARG A 521 7.48 8.40 17.21
C ARG A 521 6.98 9.80 17.56
N ALA A 522 6.14 10.39 16.71
CA ALA A 522 5.53 11.70 16.98
C ALA A 522 4.58 11.69 18.19
N LEU A 523 4.03 10.51 18.56
CA LEU A 523 3.26 10.31 19.77
C LEU A 523 4.15 10.05 21.01
N GLY A 524 5.48 10.13 20.90
CA GLY A 524 6.42 9.84 21.99
C GLY A 524 6.58 8.35 22.32
N ARG A 525 6.18 7.43 21.43
CA ARG A 525 6.44 6.00 21.62
C ARG A 525 7.92 5.69 21.39
N SER A 526 8.49 4.80 22.22
CA SER A 526 9.85 4.31 22.02
C SER A 526 9.97 3.57 20.66
N ASP A 527 11.19 3.46 20.15
CA ASP A 527 11.43 2.77 18.89
C ASP A 527 11.01 1.30 18.96
N GLU A 528 11.19 0.63 20.09
CA GLU A 528 10.78 -0.76 20.32
C GLU A 528 9.25 -0.90 20.21
N LEU A 529 8.49 -0.05 20.90
CA LEU A 529 7.03 -0.05 20.83
C LEU A 529 6.52 0.34 19.43
N ALA A 530 7.20 1.25 18.74
CA ALA A 530 6.84 1.63 17.38
C ALA A 530 7.12 0.51 16.38
N HIS A 531 8.22 -0.25 16.55
CA HIS A 531 8.54 -1.42 15.72
C HIS A 531 7.59 -2.60 15.93
N SER A 532 7.19 -2.86 17.18
CA SER A 532 6.30 -3.96 17.53
C SER A 532 4.83 -3.67 17.26
N SER A 533 4.51 -2.53 16.64
CA SER A 533 3.13 -2.12 16.38
C SER A 533 2.52 -2.82 15.17
N ILE A 534 1.26 -3.21 15.31
CA ILE A 534 0.42 -3.72 14.23
C ILE A 534 -0.84 -2.88 14.12
N ARG A 535 -1.16 -2.48 12.90
CA ARG A 535 -2.44 -1.86 12.59
C ARG A 535 -3.42 -2.93 12.11
N PHE A 536 -4.51 -3.09 12.84
CA PHE A 536 -5.66 -3.89 12.46
C PHE A 536 -6.75 -2.99 11.93
N THR A 537 -7.28 -3.27 10.76
CA THR A 537 -8.42 -2.53 10.23
C THR A 537 -9.49 -3.47 9.71
N ILE A 538 -10.70 -3.29 10.21
CA ILE A 538 -11.88 -4.14 10.04
C ILE A 538 -12.79 -3.50 9.01
N GLY A 539 -13.53 -4.28 8.23
CA GLY A 539 -14.36 -3.71 7.18
C GLY A 539 -15.72 -4.37 7.02
N ARG A 540 -16.37 -4.02 5.91
CA ARG A 540 -17.71 -4.50 5.53
C ARG A 540 -17.85 -6.01 5.56
N PHE A 541 -16.83 -6.72 5.14
CA PHE A 541 -16.85 -8.18 4.99
C PHE A 541 -16.24 -8.94 6.16
N SER A 542 -15.79 -8.25 7.22
CA SER A 542 -15.26 -8.91 8.42
C SER A 542 -16.39 -9.47 9.28
N THR A 543 -16.14 -10.64 9.89
CA THR A 543 -17.08 -11.38 10.74
C THR A 543 -16.57 -11.49 12.18
N GLU A 544 -17.43 -11.89 13.12
CA GLU A 544 -17.02 -12.18 14.50
C GLU A 544 -16.03 -13.33 14.56
N ALA A 545 -16.22 -14.36 13.74
CA ALA A 545 -15.31 -15.51 13.67
C ALA A 545 -13.89 -15.10 13.22
N ASP A 546 -13.76 -14.13 12.32
CA ASP A 546 -12.47 -13.57 11.92
C ASP A 546 -11.76 -12.89 13.10
N ILE A 547 -12.52 -12.16 13.92
CA ILE A 547 -12.00 -11.46 15.09
C ILE A 547 -11.56 -12.46 16.18
N ASP A 548 -12.36 -13.47 16.46
CA ASP A 548 -12.03 -14.51 17.46
C ASP A 548 -10.77 -15.27 17.05
N PHE A 549 -10.68 -15.68 15.78
CA PHE A 549 -9.48 -16.30 15.24
C PHE A 549 -8.25 -15.40 15.37
N ALA A 550 -8.39 -14.09 15.09
CA ALA A 550 -7.28 -13.14 15.22
C ALA A 550 -6.81 -13.02 16.67
N ILE A 551 -7.73 -12.96 17.64
CA ILE A 551 -7.41 -12.89 19.07
C ILE A 551 -6.63 -14.15 19.50
N ASP A 552 -7.14 -15.34 19.20
CA ASP A 552 -6.53 -16.60 19.60
C ASP A 552 -5.14 -16.78 18.96
N LEU A 553 -5.02 -16.45 17.67
CA LEU A 553 -3.73 -16.50 16.98
C LEU A 553 -2.71 -15.55 17.62
N LEU A 554 -3.08 -14.29 17.89
CA LEU A 554 -2.20 -13.29 18.46
C LEU A 554 -1.78 -13.68 19.87
N LYS A 555 -2.70 -14.11 20.74
CA LYS A 555 -2.37 -14.61 22.09
C LYS A 555 -1.33 -15.71 22.03
N SER A 556 -1.55 -16.73 21.19
CA SER A 556 -0.64 -17.86 21.02
C SER A 556 0.74 -17.43 20.49
N LYS A 557 0.79 -16.53 19.48
CA LYS A 557 2.05 -16.16 18.84
C LYS A 557 2.88 -15.17 19.65
N VAL A 558 2.24 -14.20 20.29
CA VAL A 558 2.92 -13.25 21.19
C VAL A 558 3.54 -14.00 22.37
N HIS A 559 2.78 -14.91 23.01
CA HIS A 559 3.31 -15.73 24.10
C HIS A 559 4.56 -16.51 23.63
N LYS A 560 4.46 -17.23 22.52
CA LYS A 560 5.57 -18.03 21.99
C LYS A 560 6.81 -17.20 21.61
N LEU A 561 6.62 -15.98 21.09
CA LEU A 561 7.75 -15.10 20.73
C LEU A 561 8.41 -14.53 21.99
N ARG A 562 7.63 -14.23 23.04
CA ARG A 562 8.16 -13.78 24.33
C ARG A 562 8.96 -14.85 25.07
N GLU A 563 8.56 -16.13 24.98
CA GLU A 563 9.36 -17.24 25.51
C GLU A 563 10.77 -17.33 24.89
N LEU A 564 10.99 -16.70 23.75
CA LEU A 564 12.29 -16.65 23.07
C LEU A 564 12.99 -15.30 23.23
N SER A 565 12.41 -14.37 23.99
CA SER A 565 12.90 -12.99 24.15
C SER A 565 13.63 -12.81 25.49
N PRO A 566 14.95 -12.58 25.47
CA PRO A 566 15.70 -12.30 26.71
C PRO A 566 15.17 -11.06 27.45
N LEU A 567 14.63 -10.06 26.71
CA LEU A 567 14.04 -8.86 27.30
C LEU A 567 12.77 -9.19 28.09
N TRP A 568 12.01 -10.19 27.66
CA TRP A 568 10.83 -10.67 28.38
C TRP A 568 11.21 -11.34 29.70
N ASP A 569 12.24 -12.18 29.68
CA ASP A 569 12.75 -12.83 30.90
C ASP A 569 13.24 -11.79 31.91
N MET A 570 14.03 -10.81 31.46
CA MET A 570 14.50 -9.71 32.30
C MET A 570 13.34 -8.91 32.91
N PHE A 571 12.29 -8.60 32.14
CA PHE A 571 11.09 -7.93 32.64
C PHE A 571 10.40 -8.79 33.72
N LYS A 572 10.24 -10.09 33.50
CA LYS A 572 9.64 -11.02 34.48
C LYS A 572 10.46 -11.13 35.78
N ASP A 573 11.77 -11.01 35.66
CA ASP A 573 12.69 -11.01 36.80
C ASP A 573 12.72 -9.63 37.54
N GLY A 574 11.92 -8.66 37.08
CA GLY A 574 11.83 -7.33 37.71
C GLY A 574 13.03 -6.43 37.42
N ILE A 575 13.81 -6.74 36.36
CA ILE A 575 14.97 -5.93 35.97
C ILE A 575 14.47 -4.71 35.18
N ASP A 576 14.85 -3.51 35.64
CA ASP A 576 14.56 -2.27 34.90
C ASP A 576 15.44 -2.18 33.65
N ILE A 577 14.85 -2.55 32.50
CA ILE A 577 15.51 -2.59 31.19
C ILE A 577 15.97 -1.18 30.76
N ALA A 578 15.23 -0.14 31.15
CA ALA A 578 15.59 1.25 30.84
C ALA A 578 16.88 1.72 31.55
N SER A 579 17.23 1.07 32.68
CA SER A 579 18.45 1.38 33.43
C SER A 579 19.70 0.69 32.88
N ILE A 580 19.56 -0.25 31.92
CA ILE A 580 20.67 -1.03 31.37
C ILE A 580 21.42 -0.19 30.33
N GLN A 581 22.69 0.10 30.61
CA GLN A 581 23.60 0.66 29.63
C GLN A 581 24.02 -0.44 28.63
N TRP A 582 23.34 -0.51 27.50
CA TRP A 582 23.76 -1.38 26.39
C TRP A 582 25.11 -0.85 25.88
N ALA A 583 26.12 -1.70 25.86
CA ALA A 583 27.38 -1.35 25.24
C ALA A 583 27.10 -1.00 23.75
N ALA A 584 27.39 0.25 23.38
CA ALA A 584 27.29 0.66 21.98
C ALA A 584 28.28 -0.19 21.16
N HIS A 585 27.78 -1.09 20.36
CA HIS A 585 28.55 -1.92 19.44
C HIS A 585 28.69 -1.25 18.09
#